data_b843f02808e98539873293e641473645
#
_entry.id   b843f02808e98539873293e641473645
#
_cell.length_a   1.000
_cell.length_b   1.000
_cell.length_c   1.000
_cell.angle_alpha   90.00
_cell.angle_beta   90.00
_cell.angle_gamma   90.00
#
_symmetry.space_group_name_H-M   'P 1'
#
loop_
_entity.id
_entity.type
_entity.pdbx_description
1 polymer ?
#
loop_
_entity_poly.entity_id
_entity_poly.type
_entity_poly.pdbx_seq_one_letter_code
_entity_poly.pdbx_strand_id
1 'polypeptide(L)'
;MKNLKTDPESVSDSVVILRCRDLRLSGVDRQELHRSEVAFGHVFQKIHRIEWHLSGLIGGVEATCRIRSRTGEFAAEGGGVNTRAALQVVTDRILKQKRRAKETSVSRRRAAPRRSKAE
;
A
#
# COMPACT_ATOMS: atom_id res chain seq x y z
N MET A 1 21.14 17.96 5.21
CA MET A 1 20.80 17.86 4.92
C MET A 1 20.06 17.74 4.32
N LYS A 2 19.86 17.89 4.01
CA LYS A 2 19.16 17.91 3.45
C LYS A 2 18.91 17.22 2.63
N ASN A 3 19.25 16.76 2.19
CA ASN A 3 19.09 16.07 1.35
C ASN A 3 18.11 15.28 1.39
N LEU A 4 17.97 15.05 2.07
CA LEU A 4 17.12 14.36 2.35
C LEU A 4 16.02 14.61 1.73
N LYS A 5 15.88 15.41 1.52
CA LYS A 5 14.89 15.83 1.06
C LYS A 5 14.63 15.39 -0.13
N THR A 6 15.36 15.20 -0.64
CA THR A 6 15.22 14.89 -1.85
C THR A 6 14.52 13.70 -2.02
N ASP A 7 14.66 12.87 -1.41
CA ASP A 7 14.13 11.76 -1.62
C ASP A 7 12.91 11.73 -1.33
N PRO A 8 12.52 12.28 -1.27
CA PRO A 8 11.45 12.41 -1.00
C PRO A 8 10.56 11.68 -1.25
N GLU A 9 10.93 11.32 -1.55
CA GLU A 9 10.25 10.75 -1.81
C GLU A 9 9.26 10.57 -1.00
N SER A 10 8.46 10.19 -1.16
CA SER A 10 7.24 10.13 -0.59
C SER A 10 7.15 9.37 0.66
N VAL A 11 7.87 8.33 0.81
CA VAL A 11 7.79 7.48 2.00
C VAL A 11 8.50 8.09 3.18
N SER A 12 9.56 8.84 2.93
CA SER A 12 10.35 9.37 4.02
C SER A 12 9.60 10.42 4.84
N ASP A 13 8.59 11.06 4.25
CA ASP A 13 7.80 12.05 4.97
C ASP A 13 6.50 11.48 5.48
N SER A 14 6.30 10.20 5.34
CA SER A 14 5.04 9.58 5.70
C SER A 14 5.04 9.15 7.15
N VAL A 15 3.85 9.03 7.69
CA VAL A 15 3.67 8.40 8.99
C VAL A 15 3.44 6.93 8.73
N VAL A 16 4.26 6.09 9.33
CA VAL A 16 4.11 4.65 9.19
C VAL A 16 3.71 4.07 10.53
N ILE A 17 2.59 3.38 10.54
CA ILE A 17 2.07 2.76 11.75
C ILE A 17 2.10 1.26 11.55
N LEU A 18 2.67 0.57 12.52
CA LEU A 18 2.75 -0.88 12.48
C LEU A 18 2.19 -1.43 13.78
N ARG A 19 1.19 -2.28 13.67
CA ARG A 19 0.60 -2.93 14.83
C ARG A 19 0.62 -4.42 14.61
N CYS A 20 1.13 -5.13 15.62
CA CYS A 20 1.21 -6.58 15.56
C CYS A 20 0.43 -7.18 16.71
N ARG A 21 -0.27 -8.26 16.43
CA ARG A 21 -1.04 -8.96 17.43
C ARG A 21 -0.69 -10.43 17.36
N ASP A 22 -0.25 -10.99 18.50
CA ASP A 22 0.13 -12.38 18.55
C ASP A 22 1.15 -12.75 17.48
N LEU A 23 2.07 -11.83 17.23
CA LEU A 23 3.05 -12.03 16.19
C LEU A 23 4.29 -11.22 16.51
N ARG A 24 5.45 -11.86 16.33
CA ARG A 24 6.72 -11.20 16.52
C ARG A 24 7.43 -11.16 15.17
N LEU A 25 7.90 -10.00 14.79
CA LEU A 25 8.56 -9.82 13.50
C LEU A 25 10.04 -10.06 13.63
N SER A 26 10.58 -10.84 12.72
CA SER A 26 12.02 -11.07 12.64
C SER A 26 12.66 -9.96 11.83
N GLY A 27 13.99 -9.97 11.75
CA GLY A 27 14.69 -9.01 10.90
C GLY A 27 14.31 -9.17 9.43
N VAL A 28 14.12 -10.41 9.00
CA VAL A 28 13.72 -10.68 7.62
C VAL A 28 12.33 -10.12 7.36
N ASP A 29 11.43 -10.27 8.32
CA ASP A 29 10.08 -9.73 8.19
C ASP A 29 10.11 -8.22 8.06
N ARG A 30 10.95 -7.56 8.84
CA ARG A 30 11.05 -6.11 8.79
C ARG A 30 11.63 -5.65 7.46
N GLN A 31 12.55 -6.41 6.90
CA GLN A 31 13.10 -6.10 5.59
C GLN A 31 12.01 -6.22 4.52
N GLU A 32 11.15 -7.21 4.66
CA GLU A 32 10.07 -7.40 3.70
C GLU A 32 9.06 -6.25 3.80
N LEU A 33 8.76 -5.80 5.01
CA LEU A 33 7.92 -4.64 5.20
C LEU A 33 8.52 -3.41 4.52
N HIS A 34 9.80 -3.20 4.73
CA HIS A 34 10.47 -2.05 4.13
C HIS A 34 10.43 -2.14 2.60
N ARG A 35 10.62 -3.33 2.08
CA ARG A 35 10.56 -3.54 0.64
C ARG A 35 9.19 -3.18 0.08
N SER A 36 8.13 -3.54 0.80
CA SER A 36 6.77 -3.17 0.40
C SER A 36 6.60 -1.66 0.41
N GLU A 37 7.11 -1.00 1.43
CA GLU A 37 6.99 0.45 1.53
C GLU A 37 7.73 1.15 0.41
N VAL A 38 8.88 0.63 0.04
CA VAL A 38 9.63 1.19 -1.07
C VAL A 38 8.85 1.03 -2.38
N ALA A 39 8.24 -0.13 -2.56
CA ALA A 39 7.42 -0.38 -3.75
C ALA A 39 6.26 0.59 -3.81
N PHE A 40 5.61 0.86 -2.68
CA PHE A 40 4.52 1.83 -2.63
C PHE A 40 5.03 3.23 -2.99
N GLY A 41 6.22 3.57 -2.51
CA GLY A 41 6.80 4.87 -2.78
C GLY A 41 7.05 5.12 -4.25
N HIS A 42 7.24 4.07 -5.04
CA HIS A 42 7.44 4.21 -6.48
C HIS A 42 6.13 4.40 -7.24
N VAL A 43 5.03 4.04 -6.63
CA VAL A 43 3.76 4.01 -7.34
C VAL A 43 2.81 5.12 -6.90
N PHE A 44 2.81 5.45 -5.62
CA PHE A 44 1.90 6.45 -5.09
C PHE A 44 2.56 7.81 -4.98
N GLN A 45 1.80 8.85 -5.29
CA GLN A 45 2.27 10.21 -5.14
C GLN A 45 1.96 10.71 -3.76
N LYS A 46 2.96 11.24 -3.07
CA LYS A 46 2.74 11.82 -1.77
C LYS A 46 1.99 10.92 -0.82
N ILE A 47 2.65 9.94 -0.32
CA ILE A 47 2.05 9.08 0.68
C ILE A 47 2.06 9.82 2.01
N HIS A 48 0.88 9.98 2.60
CA HIS A 48 0.75 10.64 3.89
C HIS A 48 0.83 9.63 5.03
N ARG A 49 0.33 8.43 4.80
CA ARG A 49 0.23 7.47 5.88
C ARG A 49 0.18 6.06 5.34
N ILE A 50 0.93 5.17 5.97
CA ILE A 50 0.85 3.75 5.70
C ILE A 50 0.56 3.07 7.03
N GLU A 51 -0.48 2.26 7.06
CA GLU A 51 -0.88 1.62 8.30
C GLU A 51 -0.93 0.12 8.08
N TRP A 52 -0.17 -0.61 8.88
CA TRP A 52 -0.13 -2.07 8.80
C TRP A 52 -0.71 -2.67 10.06
N HIS A 53 -1.51 -3.70 9.90
CA HIS A 53 -2.01 -4.49 11.00
C HIS A 53 -1.72 -5.95 10.68
N LEU A 54 -0.91 -6.56 11.50
CA LEU A 54 -0.49 -7.94 11.29
C LEU A 54 -0.94 -8.78 12.47
N SER A 55 -1.53 -9.92 12.21
CA SER A 55 -2.03 -10.79 13.25
C SER A 55 -1.53 -12.20 13.04
N GLY A 56 -1.01 -12.81 14.11
CA GLY A 56 -0.63 -14.20 14.06
C GLY A 56 -1.86 -15.06 14.31
N LEU A 57 -2.05 -16.05 13.47
CA LEU A 57 -3.17 -16.96 13.57
C LEU A 57 -2.62 -18.38 13.67
N ILE A 58 -3.47 -19.31 14.07
CA ILE A 58 -3.07 -20.69 14.07
C ILE A 58 -2.84 -21.09 12.63
N GLY A 59 -1.60 -21.42 12.31
CA GLY A 59 -1.26 -21.86 10.97
C GLY A 59 -0.97 -20.77 9.98
N GLY A 60 -0.88 -19.53 10.43
CA GLY A 60 -0.59 -18.50 9.45
C GLY A 60 -0.55 -17.09 9.99
N VAL A 61 -0.54 -16.14 9.08
CA VAL A 61 -0.48 -14.73 9.40
C VAL A 61 -1.50 -14.00 8.53
N GLU A 62 -2.18 -13.05 9.12
CA GLU A 62 -3.11 -12.21 8.39
C GLU A 62 -2.57 -10.79 8.41
N ALA A 63 -2.66 -10.10 7.30
CA ALA A 63 -2.14 -8.74 7.19
C ALA A 63 -3.17 -7.83 6.57
N THR A 64 -3.20 -6.60 7.04
CA THR A 64 -4.03 -5.55 6.46
C THR A 64 -3.14 -4.33 6.28
N CYS A 65 -3.30 -3.64 5.17
CA CYS A 65 -2.55 -2.43 4.93
C CYS A 65 -3.48 -1.37 4.38
N ARG A 66 -3.31 -0.16 4.87
CA ARG A 66 -4.08 0.98 4.38
C ARG A 66 -3.11 2.09 4.04
N ILE A 67 -3.24 2.66 2.85
CA ILE A 67 -2.38 3.74 2.41
C ILE A 67 -3.24 4.96 2.11
N ARG A 68 -2.85 6.09 2.67
CA ARG A 68 -3.47 7.36 2.35
C ARG A 68 -2.46 8.17 1.56
N SER A 69 -2.81 8.54 0.35
CA SER A 69 -1.92 9.29 -0.51
C SER A 69 -2.66 10.47 -1.10
N ARG A 70 -1.93 11.28 -1.84
CA ARG A 70 -2.52 12.42 -2.49
C ARG A 70 -3.64 12.03 -3.45
N THR A 71 -3.51 10.87 -4.07
CA THR A 71 -4.49 10.44 -5.05
C THR A 71 -5.62 9.60 -4.46
N GLY A 72 -5.63 9.39 -3.16
CA GLY A 72 -6.71 8.68 -2.52
C GLY A 72 -6.25 7.68 -1.50
N GLU A 73 -7.21 6.92 -1.00
CA GLU A 73 -6.95 5.89 -0.01
C GLU A 73 -7.09 4.53 -0.64
N PHE A 74 -6.17 3.64 -0.27
CA PHE A 74 -6.18 2.28 -0.78
C PHE A 74 -5.99 1.33 0.40
N ALA A 75 -6.65 0.21 0.37
CA ALA A 75 -6.55 -0.76 1.46
C ALA A 75 -6.71 -2.16 0.91
N ALA A 76 -6.03 -3.10 1.53
CA ALA A 76 -6.17 -4.49 1.17
C ALA A 76 -5.82 -5.35 2.36
N GLU A 77 -6.30 -6.58 2.33
CA GLU A 77 -5.95 -7.53 3.35
C GLU A 77 -5.61 -8.84 2.68
N GLY A 78 -4.89 -9.67 3.36
CA GLY A 78 -4.52 -10.96 2.82
C GLY A 78 -3.85 -11.79 3.89
N GLY A 79 -3.64 -13.04 3.58
CA GLY A 79 -3.03 -13.96 4.52
C GLY A 79 -2.04 -14.86 3.86
N GLY A 80 -1.26 -15.53 4.67
CA GLY A 80 -0.27 -16.47 4.18
C GLY A 80 0.19 -17.37 5.30
N VAL A 81 1.04 -18.33 4.94
CA VAL A 81 1.56 -19.25 5.92
C VAL A 81 2.55 -18.60 6.86
N ASN A 82 3.10 -17.48 6.47
CA ASN A 82 4.01 -16.72 7.32
C ASN A 82 3.88 -15.25 7.00
N THR A 83 4.62 -14.41 7.72
CA THR A 83 4.54 -12.96 7.56
C THR A 83 4.90 -12.53 6.15
N ARG A 84 5.97 -13.06 5.60
CA ARG A 84 6.40 -12.66 4.27
C ARG A 84 5.32 -12.93 3.22
N ALA A 85 4.72 -14.11 3.28
CA ALA A 85 3.68 -14.46 2.31
C ALA A 85 2.49 -13.52 2.42
N ALA A 86 2.08 -13.21 3.65
CA ALA A 86 0.96 -12.31 3.87
C ALA A 86 1.27 -10.92 3.33
N LEU A 87 2.48 -10.42 3.59
CA LEU A 87 2.87 -9.10 3.12
C LEU A 87 2.89 -9.04 1.59
N GLN A 88 3.36 -10.09 0.94
CA GLN A 88 3.42 -10.12 -0.51
C GLN A 88 2.03 -10.07 -1.12
N VAL A 89 1.09 -10.80 -0.55
CA VAL A 89 -0.28 -10.82 -1.03
C VAL A 89 -0.91 -9.42 -0.90
N VAL A 90 -0.74 -8.80 0.25
CA VAL A 90 -1.34 -7.49 0.49
C VAL A 90 -0.71 -6.44 -0.41
N THR A 91 0.61 -6.46 -0.53
CA THR A 91 1.32 -5.51 -1.37
C THR A 91 0.84 -5.61 -2.81
N ASP A 92 0.74 -6.83 -3.31
CA ASP A 92 0.30 -7.07 -4.68
C ASP A 92 -1.12 -6.56 -4.89
N ARG A 93 -2.00 -6.79 -3.93
CA ARG A 93 -3.38 -6.34 -4.03
C ARG A 93 -3.50 -4.83 -4.06
N ILE A 94 -2.71 -4.15 -3.25
CA ILE A 94 -2.73 -2.70 -3.23
C ILE A 94 -2.21 -2.13 -4.55
N LEU A 95 -1.12 -2.70 -5.06
CA LEU A 95 -0.58 -2.23 -6.32
C LEU A 95 -1.55 -2.44 -7.47
N LYS A 96 -2.30 -3.53 -7.42
CA LYS A 96 -3.31 -3.78 -8.43
C LYS A 96 -4.47 -2.80 -8.32
N GLN A 97 -4.87 -2.46 -7.11
CA GLN A 97 -5.91 -1.46 -6.92
C GLN A 97 -5.49 -0.12 -7.52
N LYS A 98 -4.25 0.26 -7.29
CA LYS A 98 -3.75 1.52 -7.81
C LYS A 98 -3.76 1.52 -9.33
N ARG A 99 -3.36 0.42 -9.92
CA ARG A 99 -3.35 0.30 -11.38
C ARG A 99 -4.76 0.42 -11.93
N ARG A 100 -5.72 -0.29 -11.32
CA ARG A 100 -7.10 -0.23 -11.77
C ARG A 100 -7.69 1.16 -11.62
N ALA A 101 -7.38 1.83 -10.51
CA ALA A 101 -7.88 3.18 -10.29
C ALA A 101 -7.39 4.11 -11.38
N LYS A 102 -6.14 3.98 -11.78
CA LYS A 102 -5.58 4.80 -12.83
C LYS A 102 -6.28 4.53 -14.16
N GLU A 103 -6.48 3.27 -14.47
CA GLU A 103 -7.15 2.90 -15.71
C GLU A 103 -8.58 3.38 -15.73
N THR A 104 -9.26 3.24 -14.63
CA THR A 104 -10.64 3.69 -14.51
C THR A 104 -10.74 5.20 -14.68
N SER A 105 -9.81 5.92 -14.10
CA SER A 105 -9.78 7.37 -14.23
C SER A 105 -9.63 7.80 -15.68
N VAL A 106 -8.74 7.16 -16.39
CA VAL A 106 -8.52 7.47 -17.80
C VAL A 106 -9.78 7.15 -18.59
N SER A 107 -10.36 6.01 -18.33
CA SER A 107 -11.59 5.61 -19.01
C SER A 107 -12.72 6.59 -18.76
N ARG A 108 -12.86 7.05 -17.53
CA ARG A 108 -13.90 8.00 -17.20
C ARG A 108 -13.71 9.31 -17.93
N ARG A 109 -12.48 9.77 -18.02
CA ARG A 109 -12.22 11.00 -18.72
C ARG A 109 -12.64 10.91 -20.15
N ARG A 110 -12.33 9.81 -20.78
CA ARG A 110 -12.69 9.65 -22.17
C ARG A 110 -14.18 9.55 -22.36
N ALA A 111 -14.85 8.92 -21.43
CA ALA A 111 -16.27 8.71 -21.54
C ALA A 111 -17.10 9.90 -21.12
N ALA A 112 -16.55 10.75 -20.28
CA ALA A 112 -17.32 11.85 -19.74
C ALA A 112 -18.07 12.70 -20.77
N PRO A 113 -17.42 13.13 -21.84
CA PRO A 113 -18.15 13.94 -22.82
C PRO A 113 -19.32 13.20 -23.43
N ARG A 114 -19.12 11.94 -23.74
CA ARG A 114 -20.16 11.14 -24.29
C ARG A 114 -21.30 10.97 -23.33
N ARG A 115 -20.97 10.75 -22.11
CA ARG A 115 -21.93 10.57 -21.09
C ARG A 115 -22.77 11.80 -20.89
N SER A 116 -22.13 12.95 -20.91
CA SER A 116 -22.81 14.21 -20.79
C SER A 116 -23.81 14.39 -21.90
N LYS A 117 -23.46 14.00 -23.09
CA LYS A 117 -24.36 14.13 -24.17
C LYS A 117 -25.54 13.23 -24.06
N ALA A 118 -25.33 12.08 -23.53
CA ALA A 118 -26.41 11.12 -23.41
C ALA A 118 -27.50 11.64 -22.49
N GLU A 119 -27.16 12.58 -21.69
CA GLU A 119 -28.15 13.16 -20.84
C GLU A 119 -28.73 14.41 -21.43
#